data_444079a2b96a7396f172590d1d869af4
#
_entry.id   444079a2b96a7396f172590d1d869af4
#
_cell.length_a   1.000
_cell.length_b   1.000
_cell.length_c   1.000
_cell.angle_alpha   90.00
_cell.angle_beta   90.00
_cell.angle_gamma   90.00
#
_symmetry.space_group_name_H-M   'P 1'
#
loop_
_entity.id
_entity.type
_entity.pdbx_description
1 polymer ?
#
loop_
_entity_poly.entity_id
_entity_poly.type
_entity_poly.pdbx_seq_one_letter_code
_entity_poly.pdbx_strand_id
1 'polypeptide(L)'
;MKKLIRNSVFETNSSSCHSISIGESDVYDSVIPDEDGVIRLAPMEFGWEQERYNDSYTKMVYLWVYIRDWCNDAEEEFMETFQRVVCGHTGASSVIMVTDEDAPFWRRNGYIDHQSVESNDYHHLFYDDNLLKQFLFDSDSWLETDNDNH
;
A
#
# COMPACT_ATOMS: atom_id res chain seq x y z
N MET A 1 2.96 -16.42 12.57
CA MET A 1 3.26 -16.95 11.22
C MET A 1 3.09 -15.86 10.18
N LYS A 2 3.95 -15.85 9.21
CA LYS A 2 3.88 -14.87 8.13
C LYS A 2 3.29 -15.50 6.88
N LYS A 3 2.54 -14.70 6.14
CA LYS A 3 2.02 -15.09 4.85
C LYS A 3 2.66 -14.19 3.81
N LEU A 4 3.47 -14.76 2.95
CA LEU A 4 4.11 -14.02 1.87
C LEU A 4 3.21 -14.03 0.64
N ILE A 5 2.97 -12.85 0.11
CA ILE A 5 2.20 -12.68 -1.11
C ILE A 5 3.09 -11.98 -2.12
N ARG A 6 3.38 -12.66 -3.21
CA ARG A 6 4.26 -12.12 -4.23
C ARG A 6 3.50 -12.03 -5.55
N ASN A 7 3.53 -10.86 -6.14
CA ASN A 7 2.97 -10.69 -7.48
C ASN A 7 3.99 -11.15 -8.50
N SER A 8 3.53 -11.50 -9.66
CA SER A 8 4.34 -11.88 -10.81
C SER A 8 5.42 -12.91 -10.50
N VAL A 9 5.11 -14.12 -10.82
CA VAL A 9 6.08 -15.21 -10.69
C VAL A 9 6.83 -15.46 -11.98
N PHE A 10 6.61 -14.64 -12.98
CA PHE A 10 7.25 -14.84 -14.27
C PHE A 10 8.46 -13.95 -14.38
N GLU A 11 9.56 -14.53 -14.72
CA GLU A 11 10.74 -13.75 -14.97
C GLU A 11 10.58 -13.02 -16.27
N THR A 12 10.54 -11.73 -16.16
CA THR A 12 10.85 -10.90 -17.30
C THR A 12 12.15 -10.23 -16.91
N ASN A 13 13.09 -10.27 -17.77
CA ASN A 13 14.46 -9.90 -17.43
C ASN A 13 14.65 -8.46 -16.97
N SER A 14 13.66 -7.63 -17.14
CA SER A 14 13.79 -6.21 -16.82
C SER A 14 12.68 -5.67 -15.96
N SER A 15 11.88 -6.55 -15.36
CA SER A 15 10.81 -6.05 -14.50
C SER A 15 11.22 -6.03 -13.05
N SER A 16 10.64 -5.13 -12.30
CA SER A 16 10.70 -5.19 -10.86
C SER A 16 9.57 -6.09 -10.36
N CYS A 17 9.67 -6.50 -9.12
CA CYS A 17 8.68 -7.39 -8.53
C CYS A 17 8.39 -6.90 -7.11
N HIS A 18 7.15 -6.53 -6.86
CA HIS A 18 6.75 -6.12 -5.52
C HIS A 18 6.07 -7.30 -4.81
N SER A 19 6.25 -7.36 -3.51
CA SER A 19 5.64 -8.42 -2.71
C SER A 19 5.29 -7.89 -1.33
N ILE A 20 4.35 -8.56 -0.67
CA ILE A 20 3.97 -8.23 0.69
C ILE A 20 4.08 -9.46 1.58
N SER A 21 4.30 -9.24 2.86
CA SER A 21 4.24 -10.29 3.87
C SER A 21 3.31 -9.82 4.98
N ILE A 22 2.43 -10.68 5.41
CA ILE A 22 1.46 -10.36 6.44
C ILE A 22 1.87 -11.03 7.73
N GLY A 23 2.20 -10.20 8.73
CA GLY A 23 2.64 -10.68 10.03
C GLY A 23 1.48 -11.00 10.94
N GLU A 24 1.76 -11.83 11.93
CA GLU A 24 0.80 -12.21 12.95
C GLU A 24 1.41 -12.01 14.34
N SER A 25 2.13 -10.89 14.52
CA SER A 25 2.81 -10.62 15.77
C SER A 25 1.87 -10.13 16.86
N ASP A 26 0.69 -9.64 16.50
CA ASP A 26 -0.27 -8.98 17.38
C ASP A 26 0.29 -7.70 18.03
N VAL A 27 1.38 -7.19 17.48
CA VAL A 27 1.92 -5.88 17.87
C VAL A 27 1.59 -4.92 16.74
N TYR A 28 0.70 -3.96 17.02
CA TYR A 28 0.17 -3.08 15.99
C TYR A 28 0.72 -1.68 16.14
N ASP A 29 1.20 -1.14 15.02
CA ASP A 29 1.55 0.27 14.93
C ASP A 29 0.30 1.09 14.63
N SER A 30 0.45 2.39 14.66
CA SER A 30 -0.63 3.28 14.27
C SER A 30 -0.02 4.55 13.68
N VAL A 31 -0.86 5.30 13.00
CA VAL A 31 -0.51 6.61 12.49
C VAL A 31 -1.39 7.62 13.21
N ILE A 32 -0.79 8.71 13.68
CA ILE A 32 -1.52 9.71 14.45
C ILE A 32 -2.16 10.71 13.49
N PRO A 33 -3.49 10.87 13.53
CA PRO A 33 -4.16 11.89 12.71
C PRO A 33 -3.72 13.29 13.11
N ASP A 34 -3.88 14.23 12.20
CA ASP A 34 -3.57 15.64 12.50
C ASP A 34 -4.67 16.26 13.37
N GLU A 35 -4.56 17.58 13.61
CA GLU A 35 -5.50 18.30 14.46
C GLU A 35 -6.95 18.24 13.98
N ASP A 36 -7.11 18.06 12.66
CA ASP A 36 -8.44 17.95 12.06
C ASP A 36 -8.98 16.53 12.04
N GLY A 37 -8.23 15.59 12.59
CA GLY A 37 -8.59 14.19 12.58
C GLY A 37 -8.32 13.50 11.25
N VAL A 38 -7.48 14.07 10.41
CA VAL A 38 -7.21 13.57 9.06
C VAL A 38 -5.80 13.00 9.00
N ILE A 39 -5.66 11.86 8.33
CA ILE A 39 -4.34 11.33 7.96
C ILE A 39 -4.03 11.81 6.54
N ARG A 40 -2.96 12.58 6.40
CA ARG A 40 -2.56 13.15 5.11
C ARG A 40 -1.36 12.37 4.58
N LEU A 41 -1.60 11.64 3.50
CA LEU A 41 -0.55 10.85 2.86
C LEU A 41 0.19 11.72 1.85
N ALA A 42 1.51 11.68 1.89
CA ALA A 42 2.33 12.35 0.90
C ALA A 42 2.62 11.39 -0.26
N PRO A 43 2.61 11.89 -1.50
CA PRO A 43 2.90 11.00 -2.63
C PRO A 43 4.28 10.37 -2.53
N MET A 44 4.35 9.08 -2.85
CA MET A 44 5.61 8.35 -2.87
C MET A 44 5.71 7.58 -4.18
N GLU A 45 6.91 7.22 -4.53
CA GLU A 45 7.21 6.51 -5.76
C GLU A 45 7.77 5.14 -5.41
N PHE A 46 7.16 4.11 -5.97
CA PHE A 46 7.57 2.71 -5.75
C PHE A 46 7.93 2.11 -7.10
N GLY A 47 9.16 1.74 -7.28
CA GLY A 47 9.61 1.28 -8.58
C GLY A 47 10.65 0.19 -8.48
N TRP A 48 11.84 0.49 -9.00
CA TRP A 48 12.88 -0.51 -9.22
C TRP A 48 13.86 -0.66 -8.07
N GLU A 49 13.82 0.23 -7.07
CA GLU A 49 14.73 0.12 -5.94
C GLU A 49 14.39 -1.11 -5.10
N GLN A 50 15.40 -1.71 -4.50
CA GLN A 50 15.18 -2.83 -3.58
C GLN A 50 15.09 -2.28 -2.17
N GLU A 51 13.88 -2.24 -1.63
CA GLU A 51 13.60 -1.69 -0.31
C GLU A 51 12.53 -2.52 0.39
N ARG A 52 12.58 -2.52 1.71
CA ARG A 52 11.55 -3.14 2.52
C ARG A 52 10.96 -2.10 3.46
N TYR A 53 9.64 -1.98 3.44
CA TYR A 53 8.91 -1.01 4.23
C TYR A 53 7.99 -1.76 5.19
N ASN A 54 8.17 -1.54 6.48
CA ASN A 54 7.28 -2.14 7.47
C ASN A 54 6.46 -1.10 8.24
N ASP A 55 6.67 0.18 8.00
CA ASP A 55 5.89 1.22 8.64
C ASP A 55 4.50 1.35 8.02
N SER A 56 3.54 1.64 8.87
CA SER A 56 2.14 1.71 8.44
C SER A 56 1.90 2.82 7.43
N TYR A 57 2.53 3.96 7.62
CA TYR A 57 2.33 5.10 6.74
C TYR A 57 2.69 4.77 5.30
N THR A 58 3.85 4.19 5.08
CA THR A 58 4.30 3.84 3.72
C THR A 58 3.40 2.79 3.09
N LYS A 59 2.97 1.79 3.88
CA LYS A 59 2.05 0.77 3.37
C LYS A 59 0.71 1.38 2.98
N MET A 60 0.23 2.38 3.72
CA MET A 60 -0.98 3.11 3.35
C MET A 60 -0.83 3.83 2.02
N VAL A 61 0.29 4.52 1.83
CA VAL A 61 0.55 5.23 0.57
C VAL A 61 0.53 4.24 -0.59
N TYR A 62 1.20 3.11 -0.41
CA TYR A 62 1.27 2.09 -1.46
C TYR A 62 -0.12 1.58 -1.84
N LEU A 63 -0.93 1.22 -0.86
CA LEU A 63 -2.27 0.70 -1.14
C LEU A 63 -3.19 1.77 -1.73
N TRP A 64 -3.05 3.02 -1.31
CA TRP A 64 -3.81 4.10 -1.91
C TRP A 64 -3.55 4.18 -3.42
N VAL A 65 -2.27 4.18 -3.80
CA VAL A 65 -1.89 4.25 -5.22
C VAL A 65 -2.37 3.00 -5.96
N TYR A 66 -2.23 1.84 -5.33
CA TYR A 66 -2.69 0.58 -5.91
C TYR A 66 -4.20 0.62 -6.20
N ILE A 67 -5.00 1.08 -5.25
CA ILE A 67 -6.45 1.16 -5.44
C ILE A 67 -6.77 2.09 -6.61
N ARG A 68 -6.13 3.25 -6.65
CA ARG A 68 -6.39 4.23 -7.69
C ARG A 68 -6.03 3.72 -9.08
N ASP A 69 -4.89 3.04 -9.20
CA ASP A 69 -4.33 2.73 -10.51
C ASP A 69 -4.62 1.32 -11.01
N TRP A 70 -4.91 0.37 -10.13
CA TRP A 70 -5.07 -1.03 -10.52
C TRP A 70 -6.45 -1.62 -10.22
N CYS A 71 -7.34 -0.88 -9.62
CA CYS A 71 -8.62 -1.43 -9.18
C CYS A 71 -9.84 -0.90 -9.93
N ASN A 72 -9.65 -0.15 -10.98
CA ASN A 72 -10.68 0.37 -11.90
C ASN A 72 -12.13 0.32 -11.37
N ASP A 73 -12.86 -0.75 -11.69
CA ASP A 73 -14.27 -0.88 -11.34
C ASP A 73 -14.51 -1.04 -9.85
N ALA A 74 -13.52 -1.48 -9.11
CA ALA A 74 -13.62 -1.68 -7.66
C ALA A 74 -13.00 -0.54 -6.86
N GLU A 75 -12.54 0.51 -7.50
CA GLU A 75 -11.83 1.59 -6.81
C GLU A 75 -12.65 2.17 -5.68
N GLU A 76 -13.90 2.49 -5.91
CA GLU A 76 -14.75 3.09 -4.89
C GLU A 76 -14.97 2.16 -3.71
N GLU A 77 -15.27 0.91 -4.00
CA GLU A 77 -15.51 -0.11 -2.96
C GLU A 77 -14.25 -0.33 -2.11
N PHE A 78 -13.11 -0.48 -2.76
CA PHE A 78 -11.85 -0.74 -2.06
C PHE A 78 -11.40 0.48 -1.27
N MET A 79 -11.63 1.67 -1.79
CA MET A 79 -11.31 2.88 -1.05
C MET A 79 -12.19 3.03 0.20
N GLU A 80 -13.45 2.66 0.12
CA GLU A 80 -14.32 2.65 1.29
C GLU A 80 -13.80 1.68 2.36
N THR A 81 -13.39 0.49 1.95
CA THR A 81 -12.83 -0.51 2.87
C THR A 81 -11.54 0.00 3.50
N PHE A 82 -10.67 0.58 2.69
CA PHE A 82 -9.43 1.16 3.16
C PHE A 82 -9.69 2.22 4.22
N GLN A 83 -10.59 3.17 3.93
CA GLN A 83 -10.96 4.23 4.86
C GLN A 83 -11.51 3.65 6.17
N ARG A 84 -12.43 2.71 6.06
CA ARG A 84 -13.08 2.12 7.23
C ARG A 84 -12.07 1.44 8.14
N VAL A 85 -11.17 0.64 7.58
CA VAL A 85 -10.19 -0.10 8.36
C VAL A 85 -9.17 0.84 8.99
N VAL A 86 -8.65 1.78 8.22
CA VAL A 86 -7.66 2.73 8.74
C VAL A 86 -8.26 3.62 9.80
N CYS A 87 -9.41 4.20 9.53
CA CYS A 87 -10.05 5.10 10.50
C CYS A 87 -10.48 4.36 11.76
N GLY A 88 -10.93 3.12 11.60
CA GLY A 88 -11.31 2.31 12.76
C GLY A 88 -10.13 1.99 13.67
N HIS A 89 -8.95 1.82 13.12
CA HIS A 89 -7.77 1.51 13.93
C HIS A 89 -7.11 2.76 14.51
N THR A 90 -7.04 3.84 13.74
CA THR A 90 -6.28 5.03 14.12
C THR A 90 -7.11 6.08 14.85
N GLY A 91 -8.43 6.03 14.72
CA GLY A 91 -9.30 7.08 15.24
C GLY A 91 -9.45 8.26 14.30
N ALA A 92 -8.87 8.19 13.12
CA ALA A 92 -9.00 9.27 12.15
C ALA A 92 -10.42 9.36 11.62
N SER A 93 -10.82 10.54 11.16
CA SER A 93 -12.11 10.73 10.49
C SER A 93 -12.00 10.44 8.99
N SER A 94 -10.81 10.63 8.42
CA SER A 94 -10.59 10.33 7.00
C SER A 94 -9.10 10.22 6.70
N VAL A 95 -8.81 9.65 5.54
CA VAL A 95 -7.46 9.58 4.99
C VAL A 95 -7.51 10.23 3.62
N ILE A 96 -6.56 11.09 3.31
CA ILE A 96 -6.47 11.72 1.99
C ILE A 96 -5.03 11.65 1.49
N MET A 97 -4.88 11.76 0.18
CA MET A 97 -3.57 11.89 -0.45
C MET A 97 -3.42 13.33 -0.91
N VAL A 98 -2.36 14.00 -0.44
CA VAL A 98 -2.07 15.35 -0.93
C VAL A 98 -1.35 15.26 -2.27
N THR A 99 -1.48 16.32 -3.09
CA THR A 99 -0.82 16.38 -4.38
C THR A 99 0.50 17.14 -4.24
N ASP A 100 1.56 16.58 -4.80
CA ASP A 100 2.84 17.29 -4.90
C ASP A 100 2.87 18.03 -6.22
N GLU A 101 2.47 19.31 -6.19
CA GLU A 101 2.34 20.11 -7.41
C GLU A 101 3.69 20.45 -8.04
N ASP A 102 4.78 20.33 -7.31
CA ASP A 102 6.11 20.60 -7.83
C ASP A 102 6.73 19.37 -8.50
N ALA A 103 6.11 18.22 -8.37
CA ALA A 103 6.62 16.99 -8.96
C ALA A 103 6.19 16.84 -10.42
N PRO A 104 6.91 16.05 -11.20
CA PRO A 104 6.46 15.69 -12.54
C PRO A 104 5.04 15.11 -12.53
N PHE A 105 4.31 15.35 -13.58
CA PHE A 105 2.90 14.95 -13.68
C PHE A 105 2.66 13.49 -13.28
N TRP A 106 3.51 12.58 -13.72
CA TRP A 106 3.29 11.14 -13.53
C TRP A 106 3.47 10.67 -12.09
N ARG A 107 4.11 11.44 -11.21
CA ARG A 107 4.29 11.03 -9.81
C ARG A 107 3.68 12.00 -8.81
N ARG A 108 2.92 12.96 -9.30
CA ARG A 108 2.36 14.05 -8.47
C ARG A 108 1.44 13.55 -7.36
N ASN A 109 0.78 12.43 -7.59
CA ASN A 109 -0.16 11.82 -6.64
C ASN A 109 0.27 10.40 -6.23
N GLY A 110 1.57 10.12 -6.34
CA GLY A 110 2.09 8.80 -6.03
C GLY A 110 2.16 7.92 -7.27
N TYR A 111 3.07 6.97 -7.25
CA TYR A 111 3.35 6.14 -8.41
C TYR A 111 3.85 4.76 -8.00
N ILE A 112 3.33 3.73 -8.66
CA ILE A 112 3.87 2.37 -8.59
C ILE A 112 4.23 1.99 -10.03
N ASP A 113 5.46 1.50 -10.23
CA ASP A 113 5.91 1.08 -11.55
C ASP A 113 4.93 0.03 -12.11
N HIS A 114 4.39 0.30 -13.28
CA HIS A 114 3.36 -0.54 -13.89
C HIS A 114 3.82 -1.96 -14.22
N GLN A 115 5.11 -2.21 -14.24
CA GLN A 115 5.65 -3.55 -14.47
C GLN A 115 5.77 -4.36 -13.18
N SER A 116 5.54 -3.73 -12.04
CA SER A 116 5.76 -4.34 -10.73
C SER A 116 4.52 -5.00 -10.15
N VAL A 117 3.36 -4.63 -10.60
CA VAL A 117 2.08 -5.04 -10.02
C VAL A 117 1.10 -5.37 -11.15
N GLU A 118 0.30 -6.39 -10.92
CA GLU A 118 -0.81 -6.72 -11.81
C GLU A 118 -2.13 -6.43 -11.13
N SER A 119 -3.19 -6.29 -11.91
CA SER A 119 -4.45 -5.75 -11.42
C SER A 119 -5.12 -6.63 -10.40
N ASN A 120 -4.88 -7.78 -10.08
CA ASN A 120 -5.56 -8.56 -9.05
C ASN A 120 -4.66 -8.97 -7.89
N ASP A 121 -3.42 -8.50 -7.88
CA ASP A 121 -2.42 -9.02 -6.94
C ASP A 121 -2.81 -8.88 -5.48
N TYR A 122 -3.42 -7.76 -5.11
CA TYR A 122 -3.72 -7.50 -3.70
C TYR A 122 -5.21 -7.31 -3.43
N HIS A 123 -6.08 -7.66 -4.37
CA HIS A 123 -7.52 -7.49 -4.21
C HIS A 123 -8.06 -8.20 -2.97
N HIS A 124 -7.50 -9.36 -2.63
CA HIS A 124 -7.98 -10.15 -1.50
C HIS A 124 -7.87 -9.41 -0.15
N LEU A 125 -6.98 -8.43 -0.04
CA LEU A 125 -6.88 -7.62 1.18
C LEU A 125 -8.17 -6.86 1.45
N PHE A 126 -8.90 -6.48 0.40
CA PHE A 126 -10.07 -5.65 0.52
C PHE A 126 -11.36 -6.44 0.72
N TYR A 127 -11.25 -7.76 0.79
CA TYR A 127 -12.38 -8.63 1.10
C TYR A 127 -12.28 -9.22 2.50
N ASP A 128 -11.26 -8.84 3.26
CA ASP A 128 -11.05 -9.32 4.62
C ASP A 128 -10.47 -8.18 5.46
N ASP A 129 -11.30 -7.54 6.26
CA ASP A 129 -10.90 -6.38 7.05
C ASP A 129 -9.75 -6.71 8.01
N ASN A 130 -9.73 -7.91 8.57
CA ASN A 130 -8.65 -8.30 9.47
C ASN A 130 -7.32 -8.46 8.72
N LEU A 131 -7.38 -9.00 7.52
CA LEU A 131 -6.17 -9.17 6.72
C LEU A 131 -5.60 -7.82 6.32
N LEU A 132 -6.46 -6.89 5.92
CA LEU A 132 -6.03 -5.54 5.58
C LEU A 132 -5.42 -4.84 6.79
N LYS A 133 -6.04 -4.97 7.95
CA LYS A 133 -5.53 -4.39 9.19
C LYS A 133 -4.17 -5.00 9.53
N GLN A 134 -4.02 -6.31 9.43
CA GLN A 134 -2.75 -6.97 9.70
C GLN A 134 -1.65 -6.48 8.76
N PHE A 135 -1.95 -6.37 7.48
CA PHE A 135 -0.95 -5.85 6.56
C PHE A 135 -0.52 -4.43 6.91
N LEU A 136 -1.48 -3.56 7.14
CA LEU A 136 -1.18 -2.14 7.36
C LEU A 136 -0.51 -1.88 8.69
N PHE A 137 -0.94 -2.54 9.76
CA PHE A 137 -0.58 -2.13 11.12
C PHE A 137 0.20 -3.13 11.92
N ASP A 138 0.21 -4.41 11.57
CA ASP A 138 1.05 -5.36 12.30
C ASP A 138 2.51 -5.04 12.03
N SER A 139 3.28 -4.88 13.10
CA SER A 139 4.68 -4.42 12.98
C SER A 139 5.58 -5.42 12.25
N ASP A 140 5.10 -6.65 12.09
CA ASP A 140 5.85 -7.70 11.40
C ASP A 140 5.40 -7.87 9.94
N SER A 141 4.45 -7.06 9.50
CA SER A 141 4.03 -7.03 8.09
C SER A 141 4.90 -6.06 7.30
N TRP A 142 5.22 -6.41 6.08
CA TRP A 142 6.06 -5.55 5.27
C TRP A 142 5.67 -5.59 3.79
N LEU A 143 6.07 -4.54 3.10
CA LEU A 143 6.07 -4.43 1.65
C LEU A 143 7.52 -4.42 1.20
N GLU A 144 7.81 -5.19 0.18
CA GLU A 144 9.15 -5.18 -0.40
C GLU A 144 9.06 -4.85 -1.88
N THR A 145 9.84 -3.87 -2.30
CA THR A 145 10.07 -3.59 -3.70
C THR A 145 11.38 -4.29 -4.07
N ASP A 146 11.43 -4.88 -5.23
CA ASP A 146 12.58 -5.65 -5.65
C ASP A 146 12.79 -5.49 -7.13
N ASN A 147 14.04 -5.44 -7.52
CA ASN A 147 14.42 -5.35 -8.92
C ASN A 147 14.91 -6.72 -9.36
N ASP A 148 14.12 -7.38 -10.20
CA ASP A 148 14.47 -8.70 -10.71
C ASP A 148 15.67 -8.70 -11.64
N ASN A 149 16.15 -7.54 -11.99
CA ASN A 149 17.24 -7.39 -12.94
C ASN A 149 18.59 -7.21 -12.24
N HIS A 150 18.71 -7.65 -11.02
CA HIS A 150 19.97 -7.55 -10.28
C HIS A 150 20.78 -8.83 -10.33
#